data_7dd05bb908195b57359f82b8ded1a4c7
#
_entry.id   7dd05bb908195b57359f82b8ded1a4c7
#
_cell.length_a   1.000
_cell.length_b   1.000
_cell.length_c   1.000
_cell.angle_alpha   90.00
_cell.angle_beta   90.00
_cell.angle_gamma   90.00
#
_symmetry.space_group_name_H-M   'P 1'
#
loop_
_entity.id
_entity.type
_entity.pdbx_description
1 polymer ?
#
loop_
_entity_poly.entity_id
_entity_poly.type
_entity_poly.pdbx_seq_one_letter_code
_entity_poly.pdbx_strand_id
1 'polypeptide(L)'
;MYCKAKKLPPFDVVNELLTYNIITGVLTWKVNKSNVKAGRQAGYLKKTGYLYVSINKQDCAAHRVAWLLVTKKDPWPYEVDHINHNKNDNSFKNLRKATIQQNSSNRLKGTNNTSGHKSITYQSHQTSKPYVVCMHQQNKSHYVGSFPTLEMALKARDKKGKELYGNFYNP
;
A
#
# COMPACT_ATOMS: atom_id res chain seq x y z
N MET A 1 -9.36 11.22 -6.99
CA MET A 1 -8.40 12.29 -6.66
C MET A 1 -7.34 11.73 -5.71
N TYR A 2 -6.10 11.55 -6.16
CA TYR A 2 -5.01 11.09 -5.29
C TYR A 2 -4.61 12.22 -4.35
N CYS A 3 -4.86 12.07 -3.07
CA CYS A 3 -4.33 12.99 -2.07
C CYS A 3 -2.81 12.75 -1.99
N LYS A 4 -2.01 13.65 -2.56
CA LYS A 4 -0.56 13.63 -2.36
C LYS A 4 -0.29 13.59 -0.86
N ALA A 5 0.47 12.60 -0.42
CA ALA A 5 0.86 12.49 0.97
C ALA A 5 1.58 13.79 1.39
N LYS A 6 1.08 14.46 2.43
CA LYS A 6 1.71 15.64 3.01
C LYS A 6 2.96 15.23 3.79
N LYS A 7 3.94 16.14 3.90
CA LYS A 7 5.07 15.95 4.83
C LYS A 7 4.57 15.73 6.24
N LEU A 8 5.24 14.86 6.98
CA LEU A 8 4.98 14.66 8.40
C LEU A 8 5.55 15.82 9.22
N PRO A 9 5.08 16.02 10.46
CA PRO A 9 5.78 16.85 11.43
C PRO A 9 7.22 16.34 11.64
N PRO A 10 8.15 17.20 12.08
CA PRO A 10 9.53 16.80 12.37
C PRO A 10 9.62 15.60 13.30
N PHE A 11 10.67 14.78 13.13
CA PHE A 11 10.87 13.57 13.94
C PHE A 11 10.82 13.86 15.44
N ASP A 12 11.49 14.92 15.90
CA ASP A 12 11.56 15.25 17.33
C ASP A 12 10.19 15.52 17.91
N VAL A 13 9.35 16.29 17.21
CA VAL A 13 7.96 16.56 17.60
C VAL A 13 7.15 15.27 17.71
N VAL A 14 7.30 14.36 16.76
CA VAL A 14 6.56 13.07 16.76
C VAL A 14 7.10 12.18 17.87
N ASN A 15 8.42 12.13 18.06
CA ASN A 15 9.07 11.28 19.06
C ASN A 15 8.82 11.74 20.50
N GLU A 16 8.63 13.03 20.74
CA GLU A 16 8.20 13.55 22.04
C GLU A 16 6.77 13.10 22.39
N LEU A 17 5.90 12.98 21.42
CA LEU A 17 4.47 12.70 21.62
C LEU A 17 4.12 11.22 21.64
N LEU A 18 4.86 10.39 20.92
CA LEU A 18 4.48 9.01 20.62
C LEU A 18 5.62 8.03 20.85
N THR A 19 5.25 6.83 21.34
CA THR A 19 6.05 5.60 21.21
C THR A 19 5.48 4.73 20.12
N TYR A 20 6.33 3.87 19.56
CA TYR A 20 5.94 2.89 18.55
C TYR A 20 6.49 1.51 18.89
N ASN A 21 5.61 0.52 18.91
CA ASN A 21 6.03 -0.88 19.05
C ASN A 21 6.28 -1.46 17.66
N ILE A 22 7.53 -1.76 17.36
CA ILE A 22 7.98 -2.22 16.03
C ILE A 22 7.39 -3.58 15.62
N ILE A 23 7.04 -4.42 16.61
CA ILE A 23 6.51 -5.79 16.39
C ILE A 23 5.00 -5.73 16.14
N THR A 24 4.26 -5.00 16.99
CA THR A 24 2.79 -4.96 16.93
C THR A 24 2.25 -3.86 16.02
N GLY A 25 3.08 -2.87 15.68
CA GLY A 25 2.64 -1.72 14.89
C GLY A 25 1.84 -0.68 15.68
N VAL A 26 1.73 -0.84 17.01
CA VAL A 26 0.94 0.03 17.87
C VAL A 26 1.69 1.31 18.18
N LEU A 27 1.01 2.45 17.98
CA LEU A 27 1.44 3.76 18.46
C LEU A 27 0.77 4.07 19.80
N THR A 28 1.52 4.64 20.74
CA THR A 28 1.03 4.97 22.10
C THR A 28 1.45 6.39 22.45
N TRP A 29 0.55 7.13 23.10
CA TRP A 29 0.84 8.48 23.57
C TRP A 29 1.82 8.47 24.74
N LYS A 30 2.85 9.30 24.70
CA LYS A 30 3.79 9.54 25.80
C LYS A 30 3.30 10.61 26.79
N VAL A 31 2.43 11.50 26.32
CA VAL A 31 2.05 12.71 27.01
C VAL A 31 0.55 12.78 27.25
N ASN A 32 0.17 13.51 28.32
CA ASN A 32 -1.23 13.89 28.55
C ASN A 32 -1.55 15.13 27.70
N LYS A 33 -2.64 15.09 26.95
CA LYS A 33 -3.27 16.23 26.28
C LYS A 33 -4.73 16.26 26.68
N SER A 34 -5.47 17.36 26.41
CA SER A 34 -6.84 17.59 26.90
C SER A 34 -7.74 16.36 26.93
N ASN A 35 -7.81 15.57 25.85
CA ASN A 35 -8.64 14.38 25.71
C ASN A 35 -7.84 13.07 25.58
N VAL A 36 -6.53 13.11 25.80
CA VAL A 36 -5.62 11.98 25.60
C VAL A 36 -4.77 11.80 26.84
N LYS A 37 -4.73 10.58 27.38
CA LYS A 37 -3.86 10.19 28.49
C LYS A 37 -2.62 9.47 27.98
N ALA A 38 -1.47 9.73 28.59
CA ALA A 38 -0.25 8.95 28.38
C ALA A 38 -0.53 7.45 28.60
N GLY A 39 0.12 6.59 27.83
CA GLY A 39 -0.09 5.14 27.84
C GLY A 39 -1.27 4.64 27.00
N ARG A 40 -2.17 5.51 26.52
CA ARG A 40 -3.25 5.08 25.64
C ARG A 40 -2.77 4.91 24.21
N GLN A 41 -3.34 3.91 23.52
CA GLN A 41 -3.13 3.71 22.09
C GLN A 41 -3.51 4.99 21.31
N ALA A 42 -2.64 5.38 20.41
CA ALA A 42 -2.83 6.54 19.54
C ALA A 42 -3.46 6.11 18.22
N GLY A 43 -4.43 6.89 17.78
CA GLY A 43 -5.01 6.77 16.44
C GLY A 43 -6.50 6.48 16.44
N TYR A 44 -7.07 6.74 15.26
CA TYR A 44 -8.48 6.49 14.95
C TYR A 44 -8.59 5.98 13.50
N LEU A 45 -9.56 5.11 13.26
CA LEU A 45 -9.79 4.50 11.96
C LEU A 45 -10.59 5.45 11.06
N LYS A 46 -10.07 5.74 9.85
CA LYS A 46 -10.83 6.44 8.82
C LYS A 46 -11.66 5.47 7.96
N LYS A 47 -12.70 5.99 7.28
CA LYS A 47 -13.54 5.21 6.35
C LYS A 47 -12.74 4.51 5.24
N THR A 48 -11.53 4.97 4.95
CA THR A 48 -10.60 4.35 4.00
C THR A 48 -9.93 3.07 4.51
N GLY A 49 -10.15 2.70 5.79
CA GLY A 49 -9.55 1.54 6.45
C GLY A 49 -8.14 1.79 6.98
N TYR A 50 -7.61 3.01 6.90
CA TYR A 50 -6.31 3.36 7.48
C TYR A 50 -6.46 3.97 8.85
N LEU A 51 -5.52 3.64 9.75
CA LEU A 51 -5.36 4.30 11.03
C LEU A 51 -4.65 5.64 10.86
N TYR A 52 -5.15 6.69 11.51
CA TYR A 52 -4.58 8.04 11.52
C TYR A 52 -4.35 8.53 12.93
N VAL A 53 -3.34 9.36 13.12
CA VAL A 53 -3.03 10.04 14.38
C VAL A 53 -3.01 11.54 14.12
N SER A 54 -3.72 12.31 14.95
CA SER A 54 -3.70 13.78 14.86
C SER A 54 -2.54 14.34 15.69
N ILE A 55 -1.55 14.93 15.02
CA ILE A 55 -0.37 15.55 15.61
C ILE A 55 -0.41 17.03 15.26
N ASN A 56 -0.52 17.90 16.26
CA ASN A 56 -0.59 19.36 16.08
C ASN A 56 -1.64 19.78 15.01
N LYS A 57 -2.86 19.22 15.13
CA LYS A 57 -3.98 19.44 14.20
C LYS A 57 -3.76 18.92 12.77
N GLN A 58 -2.68 18.17 12.54
CA GLN A 58 -2.43 17.50 11.28
C GLN A 58 -2.74 16.01 11.39
N ASP A 59 -3.60 15.49 10.53
CA ASP A 59 -3.88 14.05 10.44
C ASP A 59 -2.76 13.35 9.69
N CYS A 60 -2.03 12.51 10.39
CA CYS A 60 -0.91 11.72 9.90
C CYS A 60 -1.30 10.25 9.83
N ALA A 61 -1.06 9.58 8.71
CA ALA A 61 -1.29 8.15 8.60
C ALA A 61 -0.33 7.38 9.51
N ALA A 62 -0.85 6.44 10.32
CA ALA A 62 -0.08 5.74 11.35
C ALA A 62 1.13 4.98 10.80
N HIS A 63 0.99 4.29 9.65
CA HIS A 63 2.10 3.60 9.00
C HIS A 63 3.24 4.53 8.58
N ARG A 64 2.94 5.79 8.21
CA ARG A 64 3.98 6.78 7.90
C ARG A 64 4.65 7.32 9.16
N VAL A 65 3.87 7.50 10.25
CA VAL A 65 4.41 7.87 11.57
C VAL A 65 5.32 6.76 12.09
N ALA A 66 4.90 5.49 11.98
CA ALA A 66 5.71 4.32 12.31
C ALA A 66 7.04 4.32 11.53
N TRP A 67 6.98 4.56 10.22
CA TRP A 67 8.16 4.67 9.38
C TRP A 67 9.12 5.77 9.87
N LEU A 68 8.58 6.97 10.13
CA LEU A 68 9.37 8.10 10.62
C LEU A 68 10.05 7.78 11.97
N LEU A 69 9.32 7.15 12.90
CA LEU A 69 9.86 6.82 14.24
C LEU A 69 10.99 5.80 14.19
N VAL A 70 10.95 4.85 13.24
CA VAL A 70 12.01 3.84 13.08
C VAL A 70 13.21 4.38 12.30
N THR A 71 12.95 5.06 11.17
CA THR A 71 14.01 5.45 10.24
C THR A 71 14.56 6.85 10.50
N LYS A 72 13.89 7.63 11.37
CA LYS A 72 14.15 9.06 11.64
C LYS A 72 14.06 9.95 10.38
N LYS A 73 13.50 9.44 9.30
CA LYS A 73 13.36 10.14 8.00
C LYS A 73 11.91 10.11 7.54
N ASP A 74 11.36 11.28 7.17
CA ASP A 74 10.05 11.34 6.50
C ASP A 74 10.11 10.50 5.22
N PRO A 75 9.17 9.59 4.99
CA PRO A 75 9.13 8.85 3.74
C PRO A 75 8.88 9.73 2.51
N TRP A 76 8.36 10.94 2.67
CA TRP A 76 8.10 11.85 1.55
C TRP A 76 9.35 12.06 0.65
N PRO A 77 9.24 12.06 -0.70
CA PRO A 77 8.03 12.03 -1.52
C PRO A 77 7.46 10.63 -1.81
N TYR A 78 8.02 9.61 -1.19
CA TYR A 78 7.56 8.22 -1.33
C TYR A 78 6.31 7.94 -0.49
N GLU A 79 5.62 6.89 -0.85
CA GLU A 79 4.55 6.30 -0.03
C GLU A 79 5.13 5.21 0.89
N VAL A 80 4.39 4.87 1.94
CA VAL A 80 4.61 3.67 2.74
C VAL A 80 3.48 2.71 2.45
N ASP A 81 3.82 1.51 2.00
CA ASP A 81 2.90 0.48 1.54
C ASP A 81 2.84 -0.67 2.54
N HIS A 82 1.66 -1.31 2.66
CA HIS A 82 1.45 -2.51 3.44
C HIS A 82 1.66 -3.75 2.56
N ILE A 83 2.70 -4.53 2.85
CA ILE A 83 3.10 -5.69 2.04
C ILE A 83 1.96 -6.71 1.94
N ASN A 84 1.26 -6.98 3.06
CA ASN A 84 0.16 -7.94 3.15
C ASN A 84 -1.22 -7.36 2.83
N HIS A 85 -1.31 -6.10 2.35
CA HIS A 85 -2.56 -5.35 2.09
C HIS A 85 -3.45 -5.09 3.29
N ASN A 86 -3.10 -5.53 4.50
CA ASN A 86 -3.83 -5.23 5.72
C ASN A 86 -3.44 -3.84 6.23
N LYS A 87 -4.30 -2.86 5.99
CA LYS A 87 -4.10 -1.44 6.36
C LYS A 87 -4.02 -1.19 7.88
N ASN A 88 -4.42 -2.18 8.69
CA ASN A 88 -4.37 -2.11 10.15
C ASN A 88 -3.09 -2.75 10.73
N ASP A 89 -2.36 -3.53 9.93
CA ASP A 89 -1.09 -4.13 10.35
C ASP A 89 0.06 -3.15 10.08
N ASN A 90 0.28 -2.25 11.03
CA ASN A 90 1.35 -1.26 10.97
C ASN A 90 2.68 -1.79 11.54
N SER A 91 2.86 -3.11 11.77
CA SER A 91 4.15 -3.68 12.16
C SER A 91 5.22 -3.34 11.13
N PHE A 92 6.43 -3.00 11.57
CA PHE A 92 7.47 -2.49 10.65
C PHE A 92 7.87 -3.50 9.57
N LYS A 93 7.86 -4.79 9.89
CA LYS A 93 8.10 -5.89 8.95
C LYS A 93 7.11 -5.93 7.77
N ASN A 94 5.89 -5.38 8.00
CA ASN A 94 4.83 -5.30 6.98
C ASN A 94 4.86 -3.99 6.19
N LEU A 95 5.72 -3.05 6.56
CA LEU A 95 5.82 -1.76 5.90
C LEU A 95 7.01 -1.70 4.95
N ARG A 96 6.81 -1.11 3.79
CA ARG A 96 7.89 -0.82 2.83
C ARG A 96 7.72 0.55 2.20
N LYS A 97 8.84 1.19 1.89
CA LYS A 97 8.86 2.42 1.10
C LYS A 97 8.61 2.10 -0.37
N ALA A 98 7.71 2.83 -1.00
CA ALA A 98 7.31 2.63 -2.39
C ALA A 98 7.20 3.95 -3.15
N THR A 99 7.50 3.94 -4.43
CA THR A 99 7.04 4.99 -5.33
C THR A 99 5.52 4.86 -5.54
N ILE A 100 4.87 5.93 -6.01
CA ILE A 100 3.44 5.90 -6.35
C ILE A 100 3.13 4.79 -7.37
N GLN A 101 4.05 4.55 -8.32
CA GLN A 101 3.91 3.51 -9.34
C GLN A 101 4.01 2.11 -8.75
N GLN A 102 5.00 1.87 -7.88
CA GLN A 102 5.16 0.60 -7.17
C GLN A 102 3.95 0.28 -6.29
N ASN A 103 3.47 1.27 -5.52
CA ASN A 103 2.28 1.09 -4.70
C ASN A 103 1.03 0.85 -5.56
N SER A 104 0.93 1.50 -6.72
CA SER A 104 -0.17 1.22 -7.68
C SER A 104 -0.12 -0.21 -8.20
N SER A 105 1.06 -0.77 -8.42
CA SER A 105 1.23 -2.16 -8.87
C SER A 105 0.84 -3.19 -7.81
N ASN A 106 0.97 -2.83 -6.53
CA ASN A 106 0.57 -3.67 -5.40
C ASN A 106 -0.95 -3.67 -5.12
N ARG A 107 -1.77 -2.87 -5.83
CA ARG A 107 -3.22 -2.84 -5.60
C ARG A 107 -3.89 -4.17 -5.92
N LEU A 108 -4.95 -4.46 -5.17
CA LEU A 108 -5.86 -5.56 -5.47
C LEU A 108 -6.58 -5.32 -6.81
N LYS A 109 -7.14 -6.38 -7.40
CA LYS A 109 -7.96 -6.29 -8.63
C LYS A 109 -9.10 -5.29 -8.46
N GLY A 110 -9.43 -4.57 -9.53
CA GLY A 110 -10.58 -3.67 -9.54
C GLY A 110 -11.91 -4.43 -9.50
N THR A 111 -12.96 -3.78 -9.03
CA THR A 111 -14.33 -4.33 -8.95
C THR A 111 -14.91 -4.66 -10.33
N ASN A 112 -14.48 -3.96 -11.38
CA ASN A 112 -14.93 -4.16 -12.78
C ASN A 112 -14.15 -5.27 -13.51
N ASN A 113 -13.36 -6.08 -12.81
CA ASN A 113 -12.59 -7.16 -13.42
C ASN A 113 -13.48 -8.35 -13.70
N THR A 114 -13.75 -8.63 -14.98
CA THR A 114 -14.66 -9.69 -15.45
C THR A 114 -14.02 -11.09 -15.47
N SER A 115 -12.68 -11.18 -15.54
CA SER A 115 -11.99 -12.49 -15.54
C SER A 115 -11.77 -13.07 -14.15
N GLY A 116 -11.98 -12.27 -13.09
CA GLY A 116 -11.63 -12.64 -11.72
C GLY A 116 -10.13 -12.52 -11.40
N HIS A 117 -9.27 -12.25 -12.39
CA HIS A 117 -7.82 -12.21 -12.26
C HIS A 117 -7.24 -10.87 -12.74
N LYS A 118 -6.43 -10.24 -11.90
CA LYS A 118 -5.76 -8.97 -12.22
C LYS A 118 -4.93 -9.12 -13.52
N SER A 119 -4.98 -8.08 -14.36
CA SER A 119 -4.25 -8.01 -15.64
C SER A 119 -4.65 -9.06 -16.68
N ILE A 120 -5.73 -9.78 -16.46
CA ILE A 120 -6.30 -10.73 -17.44
C ILE A 120 -7.71 -10.26 -17.81
N THR A 121 -8.01 -10.23 -19.10
CA THR A 121 -9.34 -9.97 -19.64
C THR A 121 -9.81 -11.21 -20.38
N TYR A 122 -11.06 -11.63 -20.14
CA TYR A 122 -11.71 -12.68 -20.91
C TYR A 122 -12.49 -12.05 -22.05
N GLN A 123 -12.24 -12.50 -23.28
CA GLN A 123 -12.90 -12.04 -24.51
C GLN A 123 -13.72 -13.16 -25.11
N SER A 124 -15.00 -13.18 -24.84
CA SER A 124 -15.92 -14.28 -25.27
C SER A 124 -16.05 -14.46 -26.77
N HIS A 125 -15.78 -13.41 -27.55
CA HIS A 125 -15.80 -13.46 -29.03
C HIS A 125 -14.57 -14.13 -29.65
N GLN A 126 -13.49 -14.34 -28.87
CA GLN A 126 -12.29 -15.04 -29.31
C GLN A 126 -12.32 -16.50 -28.88
N THR A 127 -12.65 -17.40 -29.81
CA THR A 127 -12.85 -18.83 -29.49
C THR A 127 -11.54 -19.58 -29.24
N SER A 128 -10.43 -19.21 -29.90
CA SER A 128 -9.15 -19.93 -29.80
C SER A 128 -8.26 -19.47 -28.66
N LYS A 129 -8.24 -18.15 -28.33
CA LYS A 129 -7.36 -17.55 -27.32
C LYS A 129 -8.08 -16.44 -26.54
N PRO A 130 -9.11 -16.80 -25.75
CA PRO A 130 -10.00 -15.82 -25.12
C PRO A 130 -9.36 -15.07 -23.92
N TYR A 131 -8.23 -15.54 -23.38
CA TYR A 131 -7.59 -14.91 -22.22
C TYR A 131 -6.48 -13.98 -22.66
N VAL A 132 -6.73 -12.68 -22.58
CA VAL A 132 -5.76 -11.63 -22.94
C VAL A 132 -5.06 -11.11 -21.69
N VAL A 133 -3.74 -11.15 -21.71
CA VAL A 133 -2.90 -10.61 -20.61
C VAL A 133 -2.31 -9.27 -21.04
N CYS A 134 -2.64 -8.22 -20.27
CA CYS A 134 -2.11 -6.88 -20.46
C CYS A 134 -1.77 -6.25 -19.10
N MET A 135 -0.54 -5.75 -18.97
CA MET A 135 -0.03 -5.16 -17.73
C MET A 135 0.32 -3.68 -17.95
N HIS A 136 0.28 -2.87 -16.90
CA HIS A 136 0.52 -1.43 -17.02
C HIS A 136 1.64 -1.00 -16.07
N GLN A 137 2.70 -0.40 -16.60
CA GLN A 137 3.80 0.16 -15.83
C GLN A 137 4.19 1.52 -16.40
N GLN A 138 4.38 2.52 -15.54
CA GLN A 138 4.85 3.87 -15.95
C GLN A 138 4.03 4.47 -17.10
N ASN A 139 2.69 4.36 -17.01
CA ASN A 139 1.74 4.79 -18.06
C ASN A 139 1.91 4.08 -19.42
N LYS A 140 2.70 3.00 -19.46
CA LYS A 140 2.84 2.13 -20.65
C LYS A 140 2.04 0.86 -20.45
N SER A 141 1.35 0.44 -21.51
CA SER A 141 0.66 -0.84 -21.59
C SER A 141 1.61 -1.89 -22.16
N HIS A 142 1.75 -3.00 -21.45
CA HIS A 142 2.56 -4.15 -21.87
C HIS A 142 1.63 -5.29 -22.23
N TYR A 143 1.40 -5.47 -23.53
CA TYR A 143 0.70 -6.67 -24.02
C TYR A 143 1.62 -7.88 -23.86
N VAL A 144 1.15 -8.91 -23.16
CA VAL A 144 1.93 -10.13 -22.89
C VAL A 144 1.56 -11.25 -23.86
N GLY A 145 0.28 -11.32 -24.21
CA GLY A 145 -0.23 -12.30 -25.17
C GLY A 145 -1.69 -12.64 -24.95
N SER A 146 -2.23 -13.45 -25.89
CA SER A 146 -3.54 -14.08 -25.80
C SER A 146 -3.37 -15.60 -25.69
N PHE A 147 -4.12 -16.23 -24.78
CA PHE A 147 -3.92 -17.62 -24.37
C PHE A 147 -5.21 -18.43 -24.48
N PRO A 148 -5.14 -19.71 -24.85
CA PRO A 148 -6.32 -20.57 -24.96
C PRO A 148 -6.92 -20.94 -23.59
N THR A 149 -6.09 -20.99 -22.54
CA THR A 149 -6.53 -21.36 -21.19
C THR A 149 -6.15 -20.30 -20.17
N LEU A 150 -6.97 -20.21 -19.10
CA LEU A 150 -6.69 -19.33 -17.98
C LEU A 150 -5.34 -19.67 -17.31
N GLU A 151 -5.00 -20.94 -17.19
CA GLU A 151 -3.75 -21.39 -16.58
C GLU A 151 -2.52 -20.85 -17.31
N MET A 152 -2.52 -20.92 -18.66
CA MET A 152 -1.43 -20.37 -19.47
C MET A 152 -1.34 -18.85 -19.33
N ALA A 153 -2.47 -18.16 -19.29
CA ALA A 153 -2.53 -16.72 -19.07
C ALA A 153 -1.99 -16.33 -17.69
N LEU A 154 -2.32 -17.07 -16.64
CA LEU A 154 -1.81 -16.85 -15.29
C LEU A 154 -0.29 -17.02 -15.22
N LYS A 155 0.27 -18.11 -15.79
CA LYS A 155 1.71 -18.35 -15.84
C LYS A 155 2.45 -17.22 -16.57
N ALA A 156 1.92 -16.78 -17.72
CA ALA A 156 2.52 -15.69 -18.49
C ALA A 156 2.45 -14.35 -17.75
N ARG A 157 1.30 -14.04 -17.13
CA ARG A 157 1.12 -12.87 -16.29
C ARG A 157 2.11 -12.85 -15.13
N ASP A 158 2.26 -13.96 -14.40
CA ASP A 158 3.09 -14.02 -13.20
C ASP A 158 4.57 -13.87 -13.56
N LYS A 159 5.01 -14.49 -14.67
CA LYS A 159 6.37 -14.31 -15.18
C LYS A 159 6.63 -12.84 -15.50
N LYS A 160 5.76 -12.21 -16.30
CA LYS A 160 5.90 -10.81 -16.69
C LYS A 160 5.73 -9.84 -15.53
N GLY A 161 4.84 -10.16 -14.59
CA GLY A 161 4.63 -9.36 -13.39
C GLY A 161 5.85 -9.32 -12.48
N LYS A 162 6.52 -10.44 -12.26
CA LYS A 162 7.78 -10.49 -11.51
C LYS A 162 8.89 -9.70 -12.19
N GLU A 163 8.96 -9.75 -13.51
CA GLU A 163 9.92 -8.97 -14.31
C GLU A 163 9.67 -7.46 -14.16
N LEU A 164 8.41 -7.03 -14.30
CA LEU A 164 8.06 -5.60 -14.32
C LEU A 164 8.06 -4.98 -12.91
N TYR A 165 7.57 -5.69 -11.90
CA TYR A 165 7.27 -5.12 -10.57
C TYR A 165 8.17 -5.66 -9.46
N GLY A 166 8.95 -6.74 -9.70
CA GLY A 166 9.81 -7.34 -8.68
C GLY A 166 9.04 -7.67 -7.41
N ASN A 167 9.56 -7.23 -6.25
CA ASN A 167 8.95 -7.44 -4.93
C ASN A 167 7.61 -6.72 -4.73
N PHE A 168 7.18 -5.84 -5.64
CA PHE A 168 5.88 -5.18 -5.63
C PHE A 168 4.84 -5.91 -6.48
N TYR A 169 5.21 -7.04 -7.09
CA TYR A 169 4.25 -7.84 -7.82
C TYR A 169 3.25 -8.49 -6.88
N ASN A 170 1.96 -8.26 -7.17
CA ASN A 170 0.82 -8.90 -6.53
C ASN A 170 -0.08 -9.46 -7.62
N PRO A 171 -0.19 -10.81 -7.73
CA PRO A 171 -0.94 -11.52 -8.78
C PRO A 171 -2.46 -11.33 -8.71
#